data_b5e09cc3ff5fed22bd8a6fafbb718893
#
_entry.id   b5e09cc3ff5fed22bd8a6fafbb718893
#
_cell.length_a   1.000
_cell.length_b   1.000
_cell.length_c   1.000
_cell.angle_alpha   90.00
_cell.angle_beta   90.00
_cell.angle_gamma   90.00
#
_symmetry.space_group_name_H-M   'P 1'
#
loop_
_entity.id
_entity.type
_entity.pdbx_description
1 polymer ?
#
loop_
_entity_poly.entity_id
_entity_poly.type
_entity_poly.pdbx_seq_one_letter_code
_entity_poly.pdbx_strand_id
1 'polypeptide(L)'
;RQFKDKEKTMPWDKDTICNVFSVTKGIIVPCMMHLVEQGKISLDDKVSKYWPEYGTNGKENTLIKHFLTHRAGMFGFRERLENPRWQDWSSFIKALEIQEPFHVPGTSQGYHALTYGFLNGELFRRVTGQTIGSYFKEHIADPFDLNFKIGLDEEDLPNCADTISISDAMGPSKGFQIFISLIPELFLPQPLKNIKRWFRKGDFKVAFDLSLIHISEP
;
A
#
# COMPACT_ATOMS: atom_id res chain seq x y z
N ARG A 1 -24.65 -17.39 10.98
CA ARG A 1 -23.57 -17.01 11.93
C ARG A 1 -22.30 -16.71 11.13
N GLN A 2 -21.57 -15.68 11.51
CA GLN A 2 -20.26 -15.36 10.95
C GLN A 2 -19.18 -15.84 11.90
N PHE A 3 -18.02 -16.22 11.35
CA PHE A 3 -16.89 -16.71 12.11
C PHE A 3 -15.64 -15.95 11.69
N LYS A 4 -14.69 -15.79 12.63
CA LYS A 4 -13.42 -15.10 12.38
C LYS A 4 -12.30 -16.04 11.94
N ASP A 5 -12.51 -17.36 12.04
CA ASP A 5 -11.56 -18.40 11.67
C ASP A 5 -12.07 -19.24 10.50
N LYS A 6 -11.13 -19.84 9.75
CA LYS A 6 -11.42 -20.72 8.61
C LYS A 6 -12.16 -21.99 9.03
N GLU A 7 -11.88 -22.52 10.18
CA GLU A 7 -12.46 -23.73 10.77
C GLU A 7 -13.88 -23.51 11.31
N LYS A 8 -14.36 -22.25 11.37
CA LYS A 8 -15.66 -21.85 11.87
C LYS A 8 -15.90 -22.24 13.33
N THR A 9 -14.89 -22.13 14.14
CA THR A 9 -14.92 -22.42 15.56
C THR A 9 -15.08 -21.17 16.43
N MET A 10 -14.55 -20.02 15.97
CA MET A 10 -14.58 -18.75 16.68
C MET A 10 -15.63 -17.81 16.10
N PRO A 11 -16.69 -17.45 16.85
CA PRO A 11 -17.72 -16.54 16.36
C PRO A 11 -17.15 -15.15 16.05
N TRP A 12 -17.66 -14.52 14.99
CA TRP A 12 -17.43 -13.09 14.74
C TRP A 12 -18.21 -12.27 15.77
N ASP A 13 -17.57 -11.30 16.38
CA ASP A 13 -18.17 -10.36 17.34
C ASP A 13 -17.90 -8.89 16.94
N LYS A 14 -18.36 -7.96 17.76
CA LYS A 14 -18.22 -6.51 17.49
C LYS A 14 -16.77 -6.01 17.56
N ASP A 15 -15.90 -6.73 18.26
CA ASP A 15 -14.50 -6.37 18.47
C ASP A 15 -13.56 -7.12 17.51
N THR A 16 -14.12 -7.92 16.60
CA THR A 16 -13.34 -8.65 15.61
C THR A 16 -12.70 -7.70 14.60
N ILE A 17 -11.38 -7.74 14.50
CA ILE A 17 -10.57 -6.96 13.57
C ILE A 17 -10.45 -7.72 12.26
N CYS A 18 -10.68 -7.06 11.14
CA CYS A 18 -10.51 -7.64 9.81
C CYS A 18 -9.65 -6.76 8.90
N ASN A 19 -8.91 -7.41 8.01
CA ASN A 19 -8.11 -6.69 7.02
C ASN A 19 -9.02 -5.97 6.01
N VAL A 20 -8.88 -4.66 5.92
CA VAL A 20 -9.63 -3.81 4.99
C VAL A 20 -8.83 -3.42 3.75
N PHE A 21 -7.65 -3.99 3.57
CA PHE A 21 -6.81 -3.79 2.38
C PHE A 21 -6.62 -2.31 2.02
N SER A 22 -6.97 -1.97 0.77
CA SER A 22 -6.75 -0.63 0.21
C SER A 22 -7.63 0.47 0.80
N VAL A 23 -8.61 0.15 1.64
CA VAL A 23 -9.33 1.18 2.44
C VAL A 23 -8.36 1.93 3.34
N THR A 24 -7.31 1.26 3.82
CA THR A 24 -6.21 1.87 4.61
C THR A 24 -5.58 3.07 3.91
N LYS A 25 -5.51 3.09 2.57
CA LYS A 25 -4.99 4.25 1.83
C LYS A 25 -5.81 5.52 2.10
N GLY A 26 -7.13 5.37 2.30
CA GLY A 26 -7.99 6.47 2.68
C GLY A 26 -7.68 7.03 4.07
N ILE A 27 -7.18 6.19 4.98
CA ILE A 27 -6.82 6.60 6.34
C ILE A 27 -5.46 7.33 6.38
N ILE A 28 -4.56 7.07 5.44
CA ILE A 28 -3.30 7.82 5.31
C ILE A 28 -3.58 9.31 5.01
N VAL A 29 -4.64 9.60 4.25
CA VAL A 29 -4.97 10.98 3.86
C VAL A 29 -5.24 11.90 5.05
N PRO A 30 -6.10 11.57 6.04
CA PRO A 30 -6.27 12.38 7.24
C PRO A 30 -4.96 12.67 7.99
N CYS A 31 -4.06 11.67 8.11
CA CYS A 31 -2.75 11.89 8.74
C CYS A 31 -1.93 12.95 7.97
N MET A 32 -1.90 12.87 6.64
CA MET A 32 -1.22 13.85 5.80
C MET A 32 -1.88 15.23 5.89
N MET A 33 -3.21 15.30 5.90
CA MET A 33 -3.95 16.55 6.02
C MET A 33 -3.75 17.21 7.38
N HIS A 34 -3.60 16.43 8.44
CA HIS A 34 -3.25 16.97 9.76
C HIS A 34 -1.87 17.65 9.76
N LEU A 35 -0.88 17.11 9.01
CA LEU A 35 0.40 17.79 8.83
C LEU A 35 0.27 19.09 8.01
N VAL A 36 -0.63 19.13 7.04
CA VAL A 36 -0.95 20.35 6.28
C VAL A 36 -1.55 21.39 7.21
N GLU A 37 -2.52 21.02 8.03
CA GLU A 37 -3.16 21.91 8.98
C GLU A 37 -2.17 22.48 10.00
N GLN A 38 -1.20 21.68 10.43
CA GLN A 38 -0.10 22.12 11.29
C GLN A 38 0.95 22.98 10.58
N GLY A 39 0.82 23.21 9.27
CA GLY A 39 1.80 23.96 8.48
C GLY A 39 3.15 23.26 8.28
N LYS A 40 3.25 21.95 8.60
CA LYS A 40 4.47 21.16 8.45
C LYS A 40 4.79 20.85 7.00
N ILE A 41 3.77 20.67 6.18
CA ILE A 41 3.87 20.42 4.74
C ILE A 41 2.80 21.19 3.98
N SER A 42 3.04 21.40 2.68
CA SER A 42 2.00 21.80 1.72
C SER A 42 1.83 20.70 0.67
N LEU A 43 0.60 20.48 0.19
CA LEU A 43 0.36 19.52 -0.89
C LEU A 43 1.09 19.88 -2.19
N ASP A 44 1.44 21.16 -2.37
CA ASP A 44 2.21 21.68 -3.49
C ASP A 44 3.72 21.71 -3.24
N ASP A 45 4.18 21.29 -2.06
CA ASP A 45 5.61 21.11 -1.83
C ASP A 45 6.15 19.97 -2.69
N LYS A 46 7.39 20.17 -3.18
CA LYS A 46 8.14 19.08 -3.81
C LYS A 46 8.50 18.02 -2.77
N VAL A 47 8.32 16.75 -3.12
CA VAL A 47 8.71 15.62 -2.28
C VAL A 47 10.21 15.72 -1.90
N SER A 48 11.06 16.15 -2.84
CA SER A 48 12.51 16.31 -2.65
C SER A 48 12.89 17.31 -1.56
N LYS A 49 11.99 18.18 -1.13
CA LYS A 49 12.19 19.08 0.02
C LYS A 49 12.38 18.30 1.32
N TYR A 50 11.70 17.18 1.46
CA TYR A 50 11.69 16.33 2.65
C TYR A 50 12.42 15.00 2.42
N TRP A 51 12.49 14.57 1.16
CA TRP A 51 13.11 13.33 0.72
C TRP A 51 14.00 13.60 -0.50
N PRO A 52 15.23 14.18 -0.28
CA PRO A 52 16.13 14.60 -1.36
C PRO A 52 16.52 13.45 -2.30
N GLU A 53 16.73 12.24 -1.78
CA GLU A 53 17.16 11.08 -2.55
C GLU A 53 16.08 10.62 -3.54
N TYR A 54 14.81 10.88 -3.24
CA TYR A 54 13.71 10.60 -4.17
C TYR A 54 13.73 11.55 -5.38
N GLY A 55 14.19 12.78 -5.21
CA GLY A 55 14.14 13.86 -6.19
C GLY A 55 15.15 13.72 -7.34
N THR A 56 15.35 12.53 -7.87
CA THR A 56 16.27 12.20 -8.95
C THR A 56 15.57 11.40 -10.06
N ASN A 57 16.26 11.18 -11.18
CA ASN A 57 15.82 10.29 -12.25
C ASN A 57 14.41 10.63 -12.80
N GLY A 58 14.13 11.93 -13.03
CA GLY A 58 12.85 12.40 -13.58
C GLY A 58 11.74 12.59 -12.54
N LYS A 59 12.07 12.54 -11.23
CA LYS A 59 11.13 12.73 -10.12
C LYS A 59 11.26 14.08 -9.42
N GLU A 60 12.14 14.97 -9.89
CA GLU A 60 12.51 16.25 -9.25
C GLU A 60 11.32 17.20 -9.05
N ASN A 61 10.29 17.04 -9.86
CA ASN A 61 9.08 17.86 -9.81
C ASN A 61 7.86 17.12 -9.23
N THR A 62 8.08 15.99 -8.56
CA THR A 62 7.00 15.29 -7.87
C THR A 62 6.53 16.12 -6.67
N LEU A 63 5.23 16.42 -6.65
CA LEU A 63 4.58 17.11 -5.54
C LEU A 63 3.96 16.09 -4.58
N ILE A 64 3.79 16.46 -3.31
CA ILE A 64 3.15 15.60 -2.30
C ILE A 64 1.77 15.13 -2.75
N LYS A 65 0.96 16.02 -3.33
CA LYS A 65 -0.35 15.66 -3.88
C LYS A 65 -0.30 14.55 -4.94
N HIS A 66 0.82 14.39 -5.65
CA HIS A 66 0.95 13.32 -6.66
C HIS A 66 1.02 11.93 -6.02
N PHE A 67 1.55 11.81 -4.81
CA PHE A 67 1.51 10.57 -4.03
C PHE A 67 0.06 10.22 -3.66
N LEU A 68 -0.64 11.17 -3.05
CA LEU A 68 -2.00 10.97 -2.55
C LEU A 68 -3.02 10.68 -3.67
N THR A 69 -2.79 11.21 -4.87
CA THR A 69 -3.71 11.09 -6.02
C THR A 69 -3.29 10.05 -7.04
N HIS A 70 -2.31 9.21 -6.73
CA HIS A 70 -1.78 8.18 -7.64
C HIS A 70 -1.20 8.73 -8.95
N ARG A 71 -0.62 9.92 -8.92
CA ARG A 71 -0.09 10.62 -10.10
C ARG A 71 1.44 10.74 -10.11
N ALA A 72 2.13 10.10 -9.17
CA ALA A 72 3.59 10.16 -9.10
C ALA A 72 4.32 9.35 -10.18
N GLY A 73 3.61 8.51 -10.93
CA GLY A 73 4.23 7.62 -11.91
C GLY A 73 5.01 6.44 -11.30
N MET A 74 4.80 6.17 -10.02
CA MET A 74 5.55 5.19 -9.24
C MET A 74 4.68 3.99 -8.83
N PHE A 75 3.78 3.54 -9.71
CA PHE A 75 2.76 2.53 -9.39
C PHE A 75 3.29 1.08 -9.34
N GLY A 76 4.59 0.85 -9.50
CA GLY A 76 5.24 -0.44 -9.41
C GLY A 76 6.75 -0.31 -9.31
N PHE A 77 7.43 -1.44 -9.17
CA PHE A 77 8.89 -1.51 -9.25
C PHE A 77 9.30 -1.88 -10.69
N ARG A 78 10.29 -1.17 -11.25
CA ARG A 78 10.83 -1.47 -12.59
C ARG A 78 11.69 -2.72 -12.59
N GLU A 79 12.53 -2.82 -11.57
CA GLU A 79 13.42 -3.95 -11.36
C GLU A 79 12.77 -4.94 -10.40
N ARG A 80 13.06 -6.22 -10.61
CA ARG A 80 12.67 -7.27 -9.66
C ARG A 80 13.56 -7.15 -8.44
N LEU A 81 12.96 -6.96 -7.28
CA LEU A 81 13.68 -7.05 -6.02
C LEU A 81 14.02 -8.51 -5.75
N GLU A 82 15.29 -8.81 -5.51
CA GLU A 82 15.73 -10.15 -5.17
C GLU A 82 15.30 -10.48 -3.73
N ASN A 83 14.47 -11.53 -3.58
CA ASN A 83 13.97 -12.02 -2.29
C ASN A 83 13.46 -10.91 -1.36
N PRO A 84 12.52 -10.06 -1.79
CA PRO A 84 12.06 -8.97 -0.97
C PRO A 84 11.34 -9.54 0.25
N ARG A 85 11.93 -9.33 1.43
CA ARG A 85 11.18 -9.46 2.67
C ARG A 85 10.44 -8.13 2.85
N TRP A 86 9.15 -8.20 3.01
CA TRP A 86 8.33 -6.99 3.13
C TRP A 86 8.66 -6.15 4.37
N GLN A 87 9.28 -6.80 5.36
CA GLN A 87 9.86 -6.14 6.53
C GLN A 87 11.14 -5.34 6.19
N ASP A 88 11.75 -5.58 5.03
CA ASP A 88 12.92 -4.81 4.61
C ASP A 88 12.51 -3.49 3.93
N TRP A 89 12.02 -2.58 4.76
CA TRP A 89 11.61 -1.24 4.35
C TRP A 89 12.68 -0.54 3.51
N SER A 90 13.94 -0.63 3.94
CA SER A 90 15.06 0.08 3.32
C SER A 90 15.29 -0.33 1.87
N SER A 91 15.18 -1.60 1.54
CA SER A 91 15.33 -2.09 0.16
C SER A 91 14.24 -1.57 -0.77
N PHE A 92 12.98 -1.50 -0.29
CA PHE A 92 11.89 -0.92 -1.07
C PHE A 92 12.06 0.58 -1.29
N ILE A 93 12.44 1.31 -0.24
CA ILE A 93 12.72 2.74 -0.33
C ILE A 93 13.85 3.01 -1.31
N LYS A 94 14.95 2.26 -1.21
CA LYS A 94 16.06 2.40 -2.14
C LYS A 94 15.68 2.16 -3.59
N ALA A 95 14.86 1.14 -3.85
CA ALA A 95 14.36 0.87 -5.21
C ALA A 95 13.50 2.03 -5.74
N LEU A 96 12.68 2.66 -4.91
CA LEU A 96 11.88 3.83 -5.28
C LEU A 96 12.74 5.08 -5.51
N GLU A 97 13.84 5.23 -4.80
CA GLU A 97 14.79 6.34 -4.99
C GLU A 97 15.51 6.26 -6.33
N ILE A 98 15.96 5.07 -6.73
CA ILE A 98 16.81 4.91 -7.91
C ILE A 98 16.04 4.76 -9.22
N GLN A 99 14.80 4.25 -9.19
CA GLN A 99 14.04 4.02 -10.42
C GLN A 99 13.50 5.32 -11.03
N GLU A 100 13.33 5.32 -12.34
CA GLU A 100 12.58 6.34 -13.09
C GLU A 100 11.08 6.14 -12.93
N PRO A 101 10.27 7.20 -12.95
CA PRO A 101 8.81 7.07 -12.98
C PRO A 101 8.34 6.46 -14.31
N PHE A 102 7.20 5.78 -14.31
CA PHE A 102 6.60 5.20 -15.51
C PHE A 102 5.97 6.26 -16.44
N HIS A 103 5.68 7.43 -15.91
CA HIS A 103 5.26 8.64 -16.63
C HIS A 103 5.71 9.86 -15.83
N VAL A 104 5.79 11.01 -16.49
CA VAL A 104 6.13 12.27 -15.82
C VAL A 104 5.14 12.53 -14.67
N PRO A 105 5.62 12.78 -13.44
CA PRO A 105 4.76 13.03 -12.30
C PRO A 105 3.75 14.15 -12.57
N GLY A 106 2.48 13.90 -12.23
CA GLY A 106 1.38 14.83 -12.44
C GLY A 106 0.69 14.77 -13.80
N THR A 107 1.27 14.11 -14.83
CA THR A 107 0.69 14.10 -16.18
C THR A 107 -0.34 12.98 -16.41
N SER A 108 -0.25 11.89 -15.67
CA SER A 108 -1.14 10.75 -15.81
C SER A 108 -1.45 10.14 -14.44
N GLN A 109 -2.36 9.18 -14.40
CA GLN A 109 -2.73 8.44 -13.20
C GLN A 109 -2.47 6.94 -13.39
N GLY A 110 -1.89 6.31 -12.39
CA GLY A 110 -1.71 4.87 -12.32
C GLY A 110 -1.83 4.42 -10.87
N TYR A 111 -2.70 3.48 -10.57
CA TYR A 111 -2.95 3.05 -9.21
C TYR A 111 -1.70 2.47 -8.54
N HIS A 112 -1.23 3.10 -7.48
CA HIS A 112 -0.06 2.70 -6.70
C HIS A 112 -0.49 1.65 -5.66
N ALA A 113 -0.73 0.45 -6.09
CA ALA A 113 -1.34 -0.57 -5.23
C ALA A 113 -0.49 -0.89 -4.00
N LEU A 114 0.81 -1.12 -4.19
CA LEU A 114 1.77 -1.43 -3.12
C LEU A 114 2.63 -0.22 -2.75
N THR A 115 3.16 0.45 -3.75
CA THR A 115 4.10 1.56 -3.57
C THR A 115 3.50 2.76 -2.84
N TYR A 116 2.16 2.86 -2.79
CA TYR A 116 1.46 3.93 -2.07
C TYR A 116 1.85 4.01 -0.60
N GLY A 117 1.90 2.86 0.08
CA GLY A 117 2.30 2.76 1.48
C GLY A 117 3.75 3.20 1.68
N PHE A 118 4.66 2.68 0.86
CA PHE A 118 6.09 3.03 0.95
C PHE A 118 6.34 4.52 0.66
N LEU A 119 5.72 5.08 -0.38
CA LEU A 119 5.92 6.48 -0.76
C LEU A 119 5.39 7.44 0.30
N ASN A 120 4.14 7.25 0.74
CA ASN A 120 3.56 8.11 1.76
C ASN A 120 4.15 7.86 3.15
N GLY A 121 4.42 6.59 3.49
CA GLY A 121 5.01 6.22 4.77
C GLY A 121 6.42 6.79 4.94
N GLU A 122 7.28 6.69 3.93
CA GLU A 122 8.63 7.25 4.01
C GLU A 122 8.61 8.78 4.06
N LEU A 123 7.80 9.43 3.22
CA LEU A 123 7.64 10.88 3.29
C LEU A 123 7.15 11.32 4.67
N PHE A 124 6.15 10.63 5.20
CA PHE A 124 5.58 10.92 6.52
C PHE A 124 6.63 10.79 7.63
N ARG A 125 7.41 9.69 7.60
CA ARG A 125 8.48 9.43 8.56
C ARG A 125 9.56 10.49 8.52
N ARG A 126 9.94 10.97 7.34
CA ARG A 126 10.94 12.03 7.17
C ARG A 126 10.46 13.39 7.70
N VAL A 127 9.17 13.66 7.59
CA VAL A 127 8.58 14.91 8.10
C VAL A 127 8.38 14.88 9.61
N THR A 128 7.99 13.73 10.17
CA THR A 128 7.54 13.63 11.56
C THR A 128 8.50 12.91 12.50
N GLY A 129 9.36 12.05 11.96
CA GLY A 129 10.15 11.09 12.75
C GLY A 129 9.34 9.88 13.24
N GLN A 130 8.05 9.79 12.90
CA GLN A 130 7.14 8.75 13.35
C GLN A 130 6.60 7.96 12.15
N THR A 131 6.11 6.76 12.44
CA THR A 131 5.37 5.98 11.46
C THR A 131 3.95 6.52 11.31
N ILE A 132 3.30 6.25 10.18
CA ILE A 132 1.89 6.64 10.00
C ILE A 132 0.99 5.92 11.01
N GLY A 133 1.32 4.65 11.34
CA GLY A 133 0.53 3.84 12.25
C GLY A 133 0.55 4.40 13.67
N SER A 134 1.73 4.67 14.21
CA SER A 134 1.86 5.26 15.55
C SER A 134 1.23 6.66 15.61
N TYR A 135 1.42 7.46 14.58
CA TYR A 135 0.81 8.79 14.50
C TYR A 135 -0.73 8.72 14.42
N PHE A 136 -1.25 7.83 13.56
CA PHE A 136 -2.70 7.62 13.46
C PHE A 136 -3.31 7.21 14.78
N LYS A 137 -2.65 6.26 15.47
CA LYS A 137 -3.08 5.82 16.79
C LYS A 137 -3.16 7.00 17.76
N GLU A 138 -2.07 7.74 17.92
CA GLU A 138 -1.94 8.82 18.91
C GLU A 138 -2.89 10.00 18.64
N HIS A 139 -3.01 10.42 17.37
CA HIS A 139 -3.70 11.66 17.03
C HIS A 139 -5.11 11.49 16.48
N ILE A 140 -5.49 10.28 16.08
CA ILE A 140 -6.80 10.02 15.48
C ILE A 140 -7.51 8.86 16.17
N ALA A 141 -6.92 7.67 16.22
CA ALA A 141 -7.65 6.51 16.72
C ALA A 141 -7.99 6.63 18.21
N ASP A 142 -7.01 6.86 19.07
CA ASP A 142 -7.21 6.97 20.52
C ASP A 142 -8.13 8.16 20.89
N PRO A 143 -7.95 9.39 20.36
CA PRO A 143 -8.83 10.51 20.70
C PRO A 143 -10.30 10.33 20.30
N PHE A 144 -10.56 9.55 19.24
CA PHE A 144 -11.92 9.30 18.73
C PHE A 144 -12.46 7.91 19.09
N ASP A 145 -11.75 7.14 19.92
CA ASP A 145 -12.10 5.76 20.32
C ASP A 145 -12.37 4.86 19.11
N LEU A 146 -11.49 4.93 18.10
CA LEU A 146 -11.63 4.15 16.87
C LEU A 146 -10.94 2.80 17.01
N ASN A 147 -11.66 1.72 16.79
CA ASN A 147 -11.08 0.38 16.65
C ASN A 147 -10.58 0.16 15.23
N PHE A 148 -9.62 0.98 14.80
CA PHE A 148 -8.93 0.86 13.53
C PHE A 148 -7.42 0.98 13.77
N LYS A 149 -6.64 0.09 13.15
CA LYS A 149 -5.19 0.04 13.36
C LYS A 149 -4.45 0.00 12.02
N ILE A 150 -3.31 0.68 11.98
CA ILE A 150 -2.29 0.54 10.92
C ILE A 150 -1.04 -0.01 11.62
N GLY A 151 -0.77 -1.28 11.39
CA GLY A 151 0.07 -2.10 12.26
C GLY A 151 -0.75 -2.74 13.38
N LEU A 152 -0.39 -3.96 13.75
CA LEU A 152 -1.01 -4.70 14.84
C LEU A 152 0.05 -5.08 15.86
N ASP A 153 -0.32 -5.00 17.11
CA ASP A 153 0.44 -5.56 18.22
C ASP A 153 0.11 -7.05 18.39
N GLU A 154 0.97 -7.82 19.05
CA GLU A 154 0.71 -9.24 19.34
C GLU A 154 -0.59 -9.46 20.11
N GLU A 155 -0.97 -8.50 20.95
CA GLU A 155 -2.21 -8.52 21.73
C GLU A 155 -3.48 -8.45 20.87
N ASP A 156 -3.38 -7.95 19.65
CA ASP A 156 -4.50 -7.84 18.71
C ASP A 156 -4.80 -9.14 17.97
N LEU A 157 -3.80 -9.98 17.81
CA LEU A 157 -3.88 -11.19 16.97
C LEU A 157 -5.06 -12.12 17.35
N PRO A 158 -5.40 -12.34 18.63
CA PRO A 158 -6.55 -13.18 18.99
C PRO A 158 -7.90 -12.63 18.52
N ASN A 159 -7.99 -11.31 18.27
CA ASN A 159 -9.19 -10.65 17.78
C ASN A 159 -9.23 -10.49 16.26
N CYS A 160 -8.16 -10.87 15.56
CA CYS A 160 -8.11 -10.77 14.12
C CYS A 160 -8.87 -11.91 13.45
N ALA A 161 -9.60 -11.57 12.39
CA ALA A 161 -10.21 -12.55 11.52
C ALA A 161 -9.18 -13.08 10.52
N ASP A 162 -9.25 -14.39 10.24
CA ASP A 162 -8.47 -15.00 9.19
C ASP A 162 -8.77 -14.37 7.84
N THR A 163 -7.73 -14.10 7.07
CA THR A 163 -7.90 -13.71 5.67
C THR A 163 -7.84 -14.96 4.79
N ILE A 164 -8.94 -15.26 4.14
CA ILE A 164 -9.05 -16.41 3.23
C ILE A 164 -8.85 -15.89 1.81
N SER A 165 -7.95 -16.53 1.05
CA SER A 165 -7.75 -16.15 -0.35
C SER A 165 -9.01 -16.44 -1.17
N ILE A 166 -9.27 -15.63 -2.21
CA ILE A 166 -10.40 -15.87 -3.12
C ILE A 166 -10.28 -17.25 -3.76
N SER A 167 -9.07 -17.71 -4.05
CA SER A 167 -8.83 -19.06 -4.58
C SER A 167 -9.24 -20.17 -3.61
N ASP A 168 -9.07 -19.96 -2.31
CA ASP A 168 -9.48 -20.91 -1.28
C ASP A 168 -10.99 -20.87 -1.02
N ALA A 169 -11.59 -19.67 -1.12
CA ALA A 169 -13.01 -19.47 -0.92
C ALA A 169 -13.87 -19.93 -2.12
N MET A 170 -13.38 -19.76 -3.35
CA MET A 170 -14.13 -20.03 -4.59
C MET A 170 -13.68 -21.29 -5.32
N GLY A 171 -12.69 -22.03 -4.77
CA GLY A 171 -12.06 -23.13 -5.48
C GLY A 171 -11.16 -22.67 -6.63
N PRO A 172 -10.50 -23.59 -7.35
CA PRO A 172 -9.46 -23.24 -8.30
C PRO A 172 -10.02 -22.58 -9.56
N SER A 173 -10.24 -21.26 -9.55
CA SER A 173 -10.52 -20.49 -10.77
C SER A 173 -9.23 -20.26 -11.58
N LYS A 174 -8.44 -21.33 -11.77
CA LYS A 174 -7.27 -21.32 -12.68
C LYS A 174 -7.65 -20.84 -14.09
N GLY A 175 -8.92 -21.02 -14.50
CA GLY A 175 -9.42 -20.60 -15.80
C GLY A 175 -9.35 -19.10 -16.05
N PHE A 176 -9.71 -18.27 -15.08
CA PHE A 176 -9.65 -16.80 -15.26
C PHE A 176 -8.23 -16.26 -15.33
N GLN A 177 -7.32 -16.81 -14.53
CA GLN A 177 -5.90 -16.43 -14.58
C GLN A 177 -5.26 -16.84 -15.91
N ILE A 178 -5.56 -18.05 -16.40
CA ILE A 178 -5.13 -18.54 -17.71
C ILE A 178 -5.74 -17.69 -18.81
N PHE A 179 -7.03 -17.35 -18.72
CA PHE A 179 -7.71 -16.53 -19.72
C PHE A 179 -7.07 -15.14 -19.87
N ILE A 180 -6.82 -14.41 -18.79
CA ILE A 180 -6.13 -13.11 -18.85
C ILE A 180 -4.68 -13.25 -19.34
N SER A 181 -3.98 -14.34 -18.97
CA SER A 181 -2.60 -14.56 -19.45
C SER A 181 -2.48 -14.81 -20.95
N LEU A 182 -3.53 -15.36 -21.55
CA LEU A 182 -3.57 -15.69 -22.99
C LEU A 182 -3.96 -14.50 -23.89
N ILE A 183 -4.59 -13.46 -23.35
CA ILE A 183 -4.96 -12.27 -24.15
C ILE A 183 -3.70 -11.45 -24.46
N PRO A 184 -3.33 -11.21 -25.73
CA PRO A 184 -2.21 -10.35 -26.05
C PRO A 184 -2.37 -8.95 -25.45
N GLU A 185 -1.27 -8.36 -24.93
CA GLU A 185 -1.30 -7.03 -24.31
C GLU A 185 -1.89 -5.94 -25.23
N LEU A 186 -1.77 -6.15 -26.55
CA LEU A 186 -2.29 -5.23 -27.58
C LEU A 186 -3.81 -5.03 -27.49
N PHE A 187 -4.55 -6.07 -27.07
CA PHE A 187 -6.02 -6.06 -27.01
C PHE A 187 -6.58 -5.73 -25.62
N LEU A 188 -5.72 -5.53 -24.63
CA LEU A 188 -6.16 -5.17 -23.30
C LEU A 188 -6.30 -3.65 -23.15
N PRO A 189 -7.39 -3.13 -22.55
CA PRO A 189 -7.47 -1.74 -22.10
C PRO A 189 -6.32 -1.41 -21.13
N GLN A 190 -5.87 -0.14 -21.10
CA GLN A 190 -4.74 0.29 -20.27
C GLN A 190 -4.80 -0.18 -18.80
N PRO A 191 -5.94 -0.13 -18.12
CA PRO A 191 -6.04 -0.67 -16.76
C PRO A 191 -5.71 -2.16 -16.68
N LEU A 192 -6.16 -2.95 -17.65
CA LEU A 192 -5.88 -4.40 -17.70
C LEU A 192 -4.46 -4.73 -18.18
N LYS A 193 -3.83 -3.88 -19.02
CA LYS A 193 -2.40 -3.99 -19.34
C LYS A 193 -1.54 -3.79 -18.09
N ASN A 194 -1.90 -2.82 -17.26
CA ASN A 194 -1.23 -2.57 -16.00
C ASN A 194 -1.40 -3.76 -15.05
N ILE A 195 -2.60 -4.31 -14.97
CA ILE A 195 -2.89 -5.54 -14.22
C ILE A 195 -2.08 -6.70 -14.77
N LYS A 196 -2.02 -6.92 -16.09
CA LYS A 196 -1.23 -8.01 -16.70
C LYS A 196 0.27 -7.88 -16.43
N ARG A 197 0.84 -6.68 -16.45
CA ARG A 197 2.23 -6.44 -16.07
C ARG A 197 2.48 -6.74 -14.57
N TRP A 198 1.47 -6.54 -13.76
CA TRP A 198 1.42 -6.92 -12.35
C TRP A 198 1.37 -8.44 -12.14
N PHE A 199 0.70 -9.17 -13.06
CA PHE A 199 0.48 -10.62 -13.03
C PHE A 199 1.65 -11.45 -13.60
N ARG A 200 2.83 -10.87 -13.82
CA ARG A 200 4.00 -11.69 -14.15
C ARG A 200 4.24 -12.73 -13.08
N LYS A 201 4.45 -13.98 -13.51
CA LYS A 201 4.57 -15.21 -12.69
C LYS A 201 5.15 -14.97 -11.28
N GLY A 202 4.35 -15.15 -10.28
CA GLY A 202 4.73 -15.09 -8.87
C GLY A 202 4.36 -13.80 -8.13
N ASP A 203 4.22 -12.67 -8.81
CA ASP A 203 4.00 -11.37 -8.17
C ASP A 203 2.62 -11.24 -7.53
N PHE A 204 1.63 -11.98 -8.05
CA PHE A 204 0.26 -11.93 -7.51
C PHE A 204 0.13 -12.66 -6.18
N LYS A 205 0.77 -13.82 -6.04
CA LYS A 205 0.78 -14.54 -4.76
C LYS A 205 1.45 -13.68 -3.69
N VAL A 206 2.54 -13.05 -4.05
CA VAL A 206 3.27 -12.11 -3.20
C VAL A 206 2.43 -10.88 -2.88
N ALA A 207 1.76 -10.26 -3.85
CA ALA A 207 0.88 -9.10 -3.63
C ALA A 207 -0.34 -9.45 -2.77
N PHE A 208 -0.87 -10.66 -2.89
CA PHE A 208 -1.99 -11.14 -2.07
C PHE A 208 -1.53 -11.50 -0.65
N ASP A 209 -0.40 -12.19 -0.53
CA ASP A 209 0.22 -12.49 0.75
C ASP A 209 0.61 -11.21 1.52
N LEU A 210 0.86 -10.09 0.78
CA LEU A 210 1.20 -8.80 1.35
C LEU A 210 0.05 -7.98 1.88
N SER A 211 -1.13 -8.14 1.31
CA SER A 211 -2.32 -7.56 1.91
C SER A 211 -2.65 -8.22 3.25
N LEU A 212 -2.03 -9.36 3.54
CA LEU A 212 -2.11 -10.12 4.79
C LEU A 212 -1.02 -9.75 5.78
N ILE A 213 0.10 -9.21 5.30
CA ILE A 213 1.15 -8.73 6.18
C ILE A 213 0.74 -7.33 6.59
N HIS A 214 0.21 -7.22 7.81
CA HIS A 214 0.32 -5.99 8.55
C HIS A 214 1.76 -5.53 8.39
N ILE A 215 1.96 -4.32 7.89
CA ILE A 215 3.26 -3.70 7.95
C ILE A 215 3.53 -3.55 9.44
N SER A 216 4.02 -4.61 10.05
CA SER A 216 4.69 -4.50 11.34
C SER A 216 5.88 -3.63 11.03
N GLU A 217 5.77 -2.40 11.45
CA GLU A 217 6.78 -1.40 11.29
C GLU A 217 8.05 -1.86 12.00
N PRO A 218 9.23 -1.65 11.41
CA PRO A 218 10.48 -1.95 12.08
C PRO A 218 10.68 -1.07 13.31
#